data_518615b14bcd42f658cf557a736b114e
#
_entry.id   518615b14bcd42f658cf557a736b114e
#
_cell.length_a   1.000
_cell.length_b   1.000
_cell.length_c   1.000
_cell.angle_alpha   90.00
_cell.angle_beta   90.00
_cell.angle_gamma   90.00
#
_symmetry.space_group_name_H-M   'P 1'
#
loop_
_entity.id
_entity.type
_entity.pdbx_description
1 polymer ?
#
loop_
_entity_poly.entity_id
_entity_poly.type
_entity_poly.pdbx_seq_one_letter_code
_entity_poly.pdbx_strand_id
1 'polypeptide(L)'
;MNWAPIAATIFTLGLLVEAGMQRGLDVAVDAVMQRIPIVRNIYDGIDRFVAMLSRRDGEGLRSMSPVWCHFGGPGGATVLGLLSSADPIAIGGKAFRAVHVPTAPVPIGGALIYVPDEWVTPALLGMEALTSIYVSMGVTSSQYLPGPEKR
;
A
#
# COMPACT_ATOMS: atom_id res chain seq x y z
N MET A 1 -59.84 -13.17 10.02
CA MET A 1 -58.85 -12.48 10.87
C MET A 1 -57.84 -11.82 9.95
N ASN A 2 -57.92 -10.48 9.77
CA ASN A 2 -57.07 -9.76 8.83
C ASN A 2 -55.70 -9.50 9.43
N TRP A 3 -54.72 -10.30 9.02
CA TRP A 3 -53.33 -10.14 9.45
C TRP A 3 -52.52 -9.12 8.62
N ALA A 4 -53.11 -8.63 7.52
CA ALA A 4 -52.52 -7.59 6.67
C ALA A 4 -52.08 -6.31 7.41
N PRO A 5 -52.89 -5.73 8.34
CA PRO A 5 -52.42 -4.54 9.06
C PRO A 5 -51.26 -4.82 10.01
N ILE A 6 -51.20 -6.01 10.57
CA ILE A 6 -50.07 -6.39 11.47
C ILE A 6 -48.78 -6.52 10.66
N ALA A 7 -48.83 -7.17 9.50
CA ALA A 7 -47.70 -7.30 8.61
C ALA A 7 -47.20 -5.93 8.09
N ALA A 8 -48.11 -5.02 7.73
CA ALA A 8 -47.80 -3.66 7.32
C ALA A 8 -47.11 -2.86 8.42
N THR A 9 -47.57 -3.01 9.67
CA THR A 9 -46.99 -2.32 10.82
C THR A 9 -45.56 -2.81 11.10
N ILE A 10 -45.34 -4.11 11.07
CA ILE A 10 -44.01 -4.70 11.28
C ILE A 10 -43.04 -4.26 10.16
N PHE A 11 -43.51 -4.24 8.91
CA PHE A 11 -42.69 -3.81 7.78
C PHE A 11 -42.31 -2.34 7.86
N THR A 12 -43.27 -1.47 8.23
CA THR A 12 -43.02 -0.03 8.41
C THR A 12 -42.05 0.25 9.56
N LEU A 13 -42.20 -0.51 10.66
CA LEU A 13 -41.26 -0.42 11.80
C LEU A 13 -39.86 -0.86 11.40
N GLY A 14 -39.74 -1.92 10.62
CA GLY A 14 -38.45 -2.40 10.09
C GLY A 14 -37.77 -1.36 9.21
N LEU A 15 -38.48 -0.70 8.31
CA LEU A 15 -37.94 0.36 7.46
C LEU A 15 -37.53 1.61 8.27
N LEU A 16 -38.27 1.97 9.32
CA LEU A 16 -37.90 3.09 10.20
C LEU A 16 -36.65 2.80 11.03
N VAL A 17 -36.51 1.56 11.49
CA VAL A 17 -35.31 1.13 12.23
C VAL A 17 -34.08 1.10 11.29
N GLU A 18 -34.24 0.59 10.08
CA GLU A 18 -33.16 0.54 9.08
C GLU A 18 -32.71 1.95 8.67
N ALA A 19 -33.65 2.86 8.38
CA ALA A 19 -33.32 4.24 8.04
C ALA A 19 -32.73 5.03 9.22
N GLY A 20 -33.17 4.76 10.45
CA GLY A 20 -32.63 5.38 11.65
C GLY A 20 -31.25 4.86 12.03
N MET A 21 -31.00 3.56 11.86
CA MET A 21 -29.70 2.97 12.13
C MET A 21 -28.62 3.42 11.14
N GLN A 22 -28.94 3.58 9.85
CA GLN A 22 -27.96 4.06 8.87
C GLN A 22 -27.50 5.48 9.21
N ARG A 23 -28.42 6.40 9.53
CA ARG A 23 -28.05 7.76 9.93
C ARG A 23 -27.34 7.84 11.29
N GLY A 24 -27.71 6.98 12.23
CA GLY A 24 -27.05 6.92 13.54
C GLY A 24 -25.67 6.29 13.49
N LEU A 25 -25.45 5.30 12.63
CA LEU A 25 -24.16 4.67 12.41
C LEU A 25 -23.18 5.61 11.70
N ASP A 26 -23.63 6.35 10.67
CA ASP A 26 -22.78 7.32 9.97
C ASP A 26 -22.29 8.41 10.92
N VAL A 27 -23.19 8.96 11.76
CA VAL A 27 -22.85 9.98 12.78
C VAL A 27 -21.97 9.40 13.89
N ALA A 28 -22.20 8.16 14.31
CA ALA A 28 -21.39 7.50 15.34
C ALA A 28 -20.00 7.12 14.82
N VAL A 29 -19.91 6.64 13.59
CA VAL A 29 -18.62 6.32 12.93
C VAL A 29 -17.82 7.60 12.71
N ASP A 30 -18.44 8.68 12.24
CA ASP A 30 -17.77 9.97 12.08
C ASP A 30 -17.32 10.56 13.43
N ALA A 31 -18.13 10.45 14.48
CA ALA A 31 -17.78 10.92 15.81
C ALA A 31 -16.65 10.09 16.46
N VAL A 32 -16.62 8.78 16.21
CA VAL A 32 -15.54 7.88 16.68
C VAL A 32 -14.26 8.12 15.87
N MET A 33 -14.37 8.28 14.55
CA MET A 33 -13.22 8.59 13.69
C MET A 33 -12.57 9.93 14.05
N GLN A 34 -13.37 10.94 14.44
CA GLN A 34 -12.87 12.26 14.88
C GLN A 34 -12.30 12.25 16.30
N ARG A 35 -12.66 11.27 17.14
CA ARG A 35 -12.20 11.16 18.53
C ARG A 35 -10.97 10.29 18.75
N ILE A 36 -10.53 9.52 17.75
CA ILE A 36 -9.31 8.72 17.86
C ILE A 36 -8.13 9.57 17.38
N PRO A 37 -7.34 10.19 18.26
CA PRO A 37 -6.20 11.05 17.87
C PRO A 37 -5.14 10.30 17.08
N ILE A 38 -5.13 8.97 17.15
CA ILE A 38 -4.20 8.10 16.41
C ILE A 38 -4.50 8.13 14.91
N VAL A 39 -5.77 8.08 14.51
CA VAL A 39 -6.17 8.12 13.09
C VAL A 39 -5.80 9.46 12.46
N ARG A 40 -6.03 10.56 13.18
CA ARG A 40 -5.68 11.91 12.73
C ARG A 40 -4.17 12.07 12.55
N ASN A 41 -3.37 11.56 13.49
CA ASN A 41 -1.92 11.60 13.41
C ASN A 41 -1.35 10.75 12.25
N ILE A 42 -2.00 9.65 11.89
CA ILE A 42 -1.63 8.82 10.74
C ILE A 42 -1.97 9.55 9.43
N TYR A 43 -3.16 10.15 9.33
CA TYR A 43 -3.55 10.95 8.15
C TYR A 43 -2.68 12.20 7.99
N ASP A 44 -2.43 12.94 9.07
CA ASP A 44 -1.52 14.08 9.05
C ASP A 44 -0.08 13.66 8.68
N GLY A 45 0.35 12.46 9.06
CA GLY A 45 1.62 11.85 8.67
C GLY A 45 1.65 11.50 7.17
N ILE A 46 0.59 10.91 6.64
CA ILE A 46 0.44 10.56 5.23
C ILE A 46 0.38 11.84 4.38
N ASP A 47 -0.40 12.84 4.78
CA ASP A 47 -0.51 14.11 4.07
C ASP A 47 0.83 14.87 4.05
N ARG A 48 1.58 14.87 5.16
CA ARG A 48 2.93 15.42 5.22
C ARG A 48 3.90 14.64 4.36
N PHE A 49 3.79 13.31 4.33
CA PHE A 49 4.60 12.46 3.49
C PHE A 49 4.31 12.68 2.01
N VAL A 50 3.05 12.73 1.61
CA VAL A 50 2.62 13.06 0.25
C VAL A 50 3.02 14.49 -0.13
N ALA A 51 2.88 15.47 0.77
CA ALA A 51 3.32 16.84 0.54
C ALA A 51 4.85 16.96 0.44
N MET A 52 5.60 16.15 1.18
CA MET A 52 7.06 16.09 1.11
C MET A 52 7.52 15.47 -0.22
N LEU A 53 6.78 14.45 -0.71
CA LEU A 53 7.00 13.85 -2.03
C LEU A 53 6.65 14.82 -3.17
N SER A 54 5.60 15.62 -3.01
CA SER A 54 5.14 16.60 -4.00
C SER A 54 6.01 17.86 -4.07
N ARG A 55 6.71 18.21 -2.97
CA ARG A 55 7.55 19.42 -2.89
C ARG A 55 8.99 19.22 -3.38
N ARG A 56 9.42 17.98 -3.55
CA ARG A 56 10.73 17.68 -4.13
C ARG A 56 10.56 17.50 -5.64
N ASP A 57 10.59 18.62 -6.36
CA ASP A 57 10.64 18.69 -7.80
C ASP A 57 11.64 17.67 -8.37
N GLY A 58 11.14 16.61 -9.00
CA GLY A 58 11.90 15.67 -9.82
C GLY A 58 12.80 14.66 -9.08
N GLU A 59 13.37 14.96 -7.92
CA GLU A 59 14.24 14.03 -7.20
C GLU A 59 13.46 13.05 -6.29
N GLY A 60 12.32 13.47 -5.75
CA GLY A 60 11.50 12.62 -4.87
C GLY A 60 10.85 11.44 -5.60
N LEU A 61 10.47 11.61 -6.87
CA LEU A 61 9.98 10.52 -7.73
C LEU A 61 11.10 9.59 -8.19
N ARG A 62 12.34 10.08 -8.30
CA ARG A 62 13.51 9.24 -8.60
C ARG A 62 13.94 8.40 -7.41
N SER A 63 13.67 8.84 -6.17
CA SER A 63 13.99 8.08 -4.98
C SER A 63 13.02 6.92 -4.70
N MET A 64 11.87 6.86 -5.37
CA MET A 64 10.90 5.75 -5.29
C MET A 64 10.90 4.91 -6.57
N SER A 65 12.06 4.63 -7.10
CA SER A 65 12.17 3.76 -8.28
C SER A 65 12.01 2.30 -7.88
N PRO A 66 11.28 1.50 -8.68
CA PRO A 66 11.23 0.06 -8.51
C PRO A 66 12.62 -0.57 -8.65
N VAL A 67 12.93 -1.47 -7.73
CA VAL A 67 14.21 -2.17 -7.68
C VAL A 67 14.01 -3.66 -7.39
N TRP A 68 14.95 -4.48 -7.85
CA TRP A 68 15.09 -5.85 -7.44
C TRP A 68 16.11 -5.97 -6.32
N CYS A 69 15.73 -6.65 -5.25
CA CYS A 69 16.64 -7.02 -4.15
C CYS A 69 16.94 -8.50 -4.24
N HIS A 70 18.22 -8.85 -4.47
CA HIS A 70 18.70 -10.23 -4.62
C HIS A 70 19.30 -10.72 -3.30
N PHE A 71 18.51 -11.41 -2.48
CA PHE A 71 18.97 -11.94 -1.21
C PHE A 71 19.96 -13.08 -1.41
N GLY A 72 21.17 -12.91 -0.87
CA GLY A 72 22.27 -13.84 -1.07
C GLY A 72 23.07 -13.60 -2.37
N GLY A 73 22.83 -12.48 -3.06
CA GLY A 73 23.50 -12.13 -4.31
C GLY A 73 22.78 -12.60 -5.58
N PRO A 74 23.41 -12.42 -6.75
CA PRO A 74 22.81 -12.79 -8.04
C PRO A 74 22.41 -14.27 -8.10
N GLY A 75 21.15 -14.54 -8.48
CA GLY A 75 20.60 -15.89 -8.53
C GLY A 75 19.92 -16.35 -7.24
N GLY A 76 19.95 -15.57 -6.18
CA GLY A 76 19.21 -15.81 -4.93
C GLY A 76 17.72 -15.44 -5.02
N ALA A 77 17.02 -15.58 -3.89
CA ALA A 77 15.64 -15.13 -3.77
C ALA A 77 15.54 -13.63 -4.07
N THR A 78 14.58 -13.26 -4.92
CA THR A 78 14.48 -11.89 -5.40
C THR A 78 13.13 -11.29 -5.01
N VAL A 79 13.16 -10.06 -4.49
CA VAL A 79 11.99 -9.31 -4.08
C VAL A 79 11.93 -8.00 -4.86
N LEU A 80 10.74 -7.66 -5.34
CA LEU A 80 10.48 -6.37 -5.96
C LEU A 80 10.18 -5.35 -4.87
N GLY A 81 10.92 -4.26 -4.83
CA GLY A 81 10.78 -3.21 -3.82
C GLY A 81 10.84 -1.81 -4.43
N LEU A 82 10.75 -0.82 -3.56
CA LEU A 82 10.88 0.59 -3.88
C LEU A 82 12.12 1.16 -3.20
N LEU A 83 13.01 1.74 -3.96
CA LEU A 83 14.18 2.42 -3.42
C LEU A 83 13.72 3.68 -2.66
N SER A 84 14.00 3.74 -1.36
CA SER A 84 13.56 4.83 -0.48
C SER A 84 14.55 6.01 -0.45
N SER A 85 15.83 5.77 -0.81
CA SER A 85 16.84 6.82 -0.88
C SER A 85 17.73 6.63 -2.10
N ALA A 86 18.10 7.74 -2.75
CA ALA A 86 18.99 7.70 -3.91
C ALA A 86 20.43 7.34 -3.50
N ASP A 87 20.86 7.83 -2.32
CA ASP A 87 22.22 7.64 -1.83
C ASP A 87 22.32 6.44 -0.89
N PRO A 88 23.40 5.64 -1.00
CA PRO A 88 23.66 4.57 -0.06
C PRO A 88 24.05 5.15 1.32
N ILE A 89 23.73 4.41 2.37
CA ILE A 89 24.07 4.72 3.74
C ILE A 89 25.11 3.75 4.28
N ALA A 90 25.96 4.20 5.19
CA ALA A 90 26.97 3.34 5.81
C ALA A 90 26.41 2.65 7.06
N ILE A 91 26.40 1.33 7.07
CA ILE A 91 26.09 0.51 8.25
C ILE A 91 27.25 -0.44 8.48
N GLY A 92 27.92 -0.32 9.64
CA GLY A 92 29.08 -1.16 9.95
C GLY A 92 30.24 -1.02 8.95
N GLY A 93 30.40 0.16 8.33
CA GLY A 93 31.47 0.43 7.34
C GLY A 93 31.18 -0.12 5.93
N LYS A 94 29.99 -0.68 5.69
CA LYS A 94 29.55 -1.14 4.37
C LYS A 94 28.42 -0.27 3.84
N ALA A 95 28.30 -0.17 2.51
CA ALA A 95 27.24 0.55 1.84
C ALA A 95 25.95 -0.27 1.78
N PHE A 96 24.86 0.33 2.24
CA PHE A 96 23.51 -0.24 2.22
C PHE A 96 22.53 0.71 1.55
N ARG A 97 21.47 0.16 0.97
CA ARG A 97 20.31 0.91 0.47
C ARG A 97 19.07 0.63 1.29
N ALA A 98 18.31 1.69 1.55
CA ALA A 98 16.99 1.60 2.15
C ALA A 98 15.97 1.23 1.07
N VAL A 99 15.31 0.10 1.22
CA VAL A 99 14.30 -0.39 0.29
C VAL A 99 13.00 -0.66 1.03
N HIS A 100 11.93 -0.09 0.53
CA HIS A 100 10.58 -0.41 0.98
C HIS A 100 10.05 -1.60 0.19
N VAL A 101 9.70 -2.67 0.89
CA VAL A 101 9.06 -3.86 0.32
C VAL A 101 7.57 -3.80 0.62
N PRO A 102 6.71 -3.55 -0.39
CA PRO A 102 5.27 -3.48 -0.18
C PRO A 102 4.66 -4.81 0.27
N THR A 103 3.48 -4.78 0.87
CA THR A 103 2.69 -5.98 1.19
C THR A 103 1.68 -6.30 0.08
N ALA A 104 1.51 -7.59 -0.22
CA ALA A 104 0.43 -8.05 -1.09
C ALA A 104 -0.80 -8.45 -0.26
N PRO A 105 -2.02 -8.21 -0.72
CA PRO A 105 -2.41 -7.53 -1.97
C PRO A 105 -2.53 -6.01 -1.84
N VAL A 106 -2.28 -5.43 -0.66
CA VAL A 106 -2.44 -4.00 -0.38
C VAL A 106 -1.06 -3.35 -0.26
N PRO A 107 -0.52 -2.72 -1.33
CA PRO A 107 0.86 -2.24 -1.38
C PRO A 107 1.12 -0.93 -0.62
N ILE A 108 0.17 -0.47 0.21
CA ILE A 108 0.32 0.75 1.03
C ILE A 108 1.18 0.49 2.27
N GLY A 109 1.07 -0.73 2.83
CA GLY A 109 1.91 -1.20 3.92
C GLY A 109 3.17 -1.90 3.42
N GLY A 110 4.04 -2.30 4.34
CA GLY A 110 5.23 -3.05 3.98
C GLY A 110 6.32 -3.02 5.04
N ALA A 111 7.49 -3.47 4.66
CA ALA A 111 8.68 -3.44 5.48
C ALA A 111 9.74 -2.51 4.89
N LEU A 112 10.40 -1.72 5.75
CA LEU A 112 11.62 -1.03 5.37
C LEU A 112 12.80 -1.93 5.71
N ILE A 113 13.60 -2.25 4.71
CA ILE A 113 14.80 -3.08 4.89
C ILE A 113 16.03 -2.35 4.37
N TYR A 114 17.15 -2.65 4.97
CA TYR A 114 18.45 -2.18 4.52
C TYR A 114 19.21 -3.35 3.93
N VAL A 115 19.52 -3.27 2.65
CA VAL A 115 20.23 -4.33 1.90
C VAL A 115 21.55 -3.81 1.39
N PRO A 116 22.60 -4.66 1.28
CA PRO A 116 23.85 -4.28 0.66
C PRO A 116 23.62 -3.64 -0.71
N ASP A 117 24.33 -2.57 -1.04
CA ASP A 117 24.19 -1.85 -2.30
C ASP A 117 24.34 -2.78 -3.52
N GLU A 118 25.23 -3.73 -3.44
CA GLU A 118 25.50 -4.75 -4.49
C GLU A 118 24.33 -5.75 -4.73
N TRP A 119 23.35 -5.80 -3.81
CA TRP A 119 22.17 -6.67 -3.94
C TRP A 119 20.98 -5.97 -4.59
N VAL A 120 21.11 -4.69 -4.89
CA VAL A 120 20.02 -3.88 -5.44
C VAL A 120 20.29 -3.60 -6.91
N THR A 121 19.35 -3.96 -7.76
CA THR A 121 19.39 -3.63 -9.18
C THR A 121 18.12 -2.91 -9.61
N PRO A 122 18.19 -1.94 -10.55
CA PRO A 122 17.00 -1.28 -11.06
C PRO A 122 16.02 -2.27 -11.68
N ALA A 123 14.74 -2.14 -11.36
CA ALA A 123 13.69 -2.85 -12.07
C ALA A 123 13.20 -1.99 -13.24
N LEU A 124 13.28 -2.53 -14.45
CA LEU A 124 12.86 -1.85 -15.68
C LEU A 124 11.34 -1.89 -15.85
N LEU A 125 10.61 -1.43 -14.83
CA LEU A 125 9.15 -1.38 -14.82
C LEU A 125 8.68 -0.11 -14.10
N GLY A 126 7.47 0.35 -14.44
CA GLY A 126 6.86 1.52 -13.82
C GLY A 126 6.12 1.18 -12.51
N MET A 127 5.71 2.23 -11.79
CA MET A 127 4.92 2.09 -10.55
C MET A 127 3.59 1.39 -10.77
N GLU A 128 2.97 1.56 -11.94
CA GLU A 128 1.72 0.89 -12.31
C GLU A 128 1.92 -0.63 -12.37
N ALA A 129 2.98 -1.08 -13.03
CA ALA A 129 3.32 -2.49 -13.13
C ALA A 129 3.63 -3.10 -11.76
N LEU A 130 4.42 -2.41 -10.93
CA LEU A 130 4.70 -2.82 -9.56
C LEU A 130 3.40 -2.99 -8.76
N THR A 131 2.53 -1.97 -8.79
CA THR A 131 1.25 -2.00 -8.08
C THR A 131 0.38 -3.16 -8.56
N SER A 132 0.26 -3.37 -9.86
CA SER A 132 -0.52 -4.47 -10.45
C SER A 132 0.01 -5.84 -10.00
N ILE A 133 1.32 -6.03 -9.98
CA ILE A 133 1.95 -7.28 -9.53
C ILE A 133 1.61 -7.55 -8.05
N TYR A 134 1.72 -6.55 -7.18
CA TYR A 134 1.41 -6.72 -5.76
C TYR A 134 -0.08 -6.96 -5.50
N VAL A 135 -0.98 -6.17 -6.10
CA VAL A 135 -2.43 -6.32 -5.96
C VAL A 135 -2.90 -7.69 -6.45
N SER A 136 -2.31 -8.19 -7.53
CA SER A 136 -2.63 -9.51 -8.08
C SER A 136 -1.90 -10.66 -7.38
N MET A 137 -1.09 -10.39 -6.35
CA MET A 137 -0.26 -11.39 -5.67
C MET A 137 0.67 -12.15 -6.63
N GLY A 138 1.20 -11.44 -7.64
CA GLY A 138 2.13 -11.97 -8.63
C GLY A 138 1.49 -12.57 -9.89
N VAL A 139 0.16 -12.70 -9.95
CA VAL A 139 -0.53 -13.30 -11.11
C VAL A 139 -0.24 -12.55 -12.41
N THR A 140 -0.16 -11.22 -12.35
CA THR A 140 0.12 -10.38 -13.52
C THR A 140 1.62 -10.23 -13.85
N SER A 141 2.51 -10.89 -13.13
CA SER A 141 3.95 -10.75 -13.33
C SER A 141 4.40 -11.03 -14.76
N SER A 142 3.82 -12.05 -15.42
CA SER A 142 4.16 -12.39 -16.81
C SER A 142 3.77 -11.33 -17.85
N GLN A 143 2.90 -10.37 -17.48
CA GLN A 143 2.50 -9.27 -18.36
C GLN A 143 3.53 -8.13 -18.38
N TYR A 144 4.29 -7.99 -17.29
CA TYR A 144 5.22 -6.88 -17.08
C TYR A 144 6.69 -7.30 -17.06
N LEU A 145 6.95 -8.57 -16.84
CA LEU A 145 8.32 -9.11 -16.76
C LEU A 145 8.62 -9.97 -18.00
N PRO A 146 9.82 -9.86 -18.55
CA PRO A 146 10.22 -10.69 -19.68
C PRO A 146 10.22 -12.16 -19.29
N GLY A 147 9.78 -13.01 -20.20
CA GLY A 147 9.88 -14.45 -20.03
C GLY A 147 11.34 -14.91 -20.02
N PRO A 148 11.61 -16.15 -19.55
CA PRO A 148 12.95 -16.70 -19.59
C PRO A 148 13.43 -16.78 -21.03
N GLU A 149 14.67 -16.35 -21.25
CA GLU A 149 15.34 -16.46 -22.56
C GLU A 149 15.39 -17.92 -22.97
N LYS A 150 14.78 -18.25 -24.10
CA LYS A 150 14.83 -19.63 -24.64
C LYS A 150 16.28 -19.91 -25.04
N ARG A 151 16.96 -20.74 -24.28
CA ARG A 151 18.24 -21.35 -24.66
C ARG A 151 18.02 -22.36 -25.77
#